data_80806edbea8b09647bb62745099b3f32
#
_entry.id   80806edbea8b09647bb62745099b3f32
#
_cell.length_a   1.000
_cell.length_b   1.000
_cell.length_c   1.000
_cell.angle_alpha   90.00
_cell.angle_beta   90.00
_cell.angle_gamma   90.00
#
_symmetry.space_group_name_H-M   'P 1'
#
loop_
_entity.id
_entity.type
_entity.pdbx_description
1 polymer ?
#
loop_
_entity_poly.entity_id
_entity_poly.type
_entity_poly.pdbx_seq_one_letter_code
_entity_poly.pdbx_strand_id
1 'polypeptide(L)'
;MGEHSLESPRQLFDRLQARLETERARLGQWQAVEADYRQKYAEGLVPLEQQLHELRMKLVLCFDHAYKNMGLSKSEREFVSELVVEFSEELLQLAAKGALPAGCDTGRLKTLYKKHGGSDYDADVAEETEDAKVELADALGLDPDADPAAWSPAQLLLRIQDQYEDDEAEELLTLARLATRTTMPNAVAWQALQDAERERASQAARNPDLQADVDTAGDIDDARLPQLNAILQAQLDEVLHQSTYAEAGFKLRYDLDPFASFDPETVIEDLDADI
;
A
#
# COMPACT_ATOMS: atom_id res chain seq x y z
N MET A 1 44.59 12.12 -13.40
CA MET A 1 44.35 10.69 -13.59
C MET A 1 44.25 10.09 -12.21
N GLY A 2 43.04 9.94 -11.70
CA GLY A 2 42.79 9.32 -10.39
C GLY A 2 42.88 7.81 -10.55
N GLU A 3 43.81 7.17 -9.87
CA GLU A 3 43.87 5.74 -9.69
C GLU A 3 42.59 5.35 -8.90
N HIS A 4 41.59 4.80 -9.58
CA HIS A 4 40.56 4.00 -8.93
C HIS A 4 41.31 2.74 -8.42
N SER A 5 41.72 2.80 -7.15
CA SER A 5 42.17 1.61 -6.43
C SER A 5 41.00 0.59 -6.48
N LEU A 6 41.16 -0.45 -7.27
CA LEU A 6 40.21 -1.56 -7.33
C LEU A 6 40.13 -2.15 -5.91
N GLU A 7 38.95 -2.11 -5.33
CA GLU A 7 38.69 -2.68 -4.00
C GLU A 7 39.11 -4.17 -3.99
N SER A 8 39.83 -4.58 -2.96
CA SER A 8 40.25 -5.98 -2.86
C SER A 8 39.02 -6.88 -2.56
N PRO A 9 39.01 -8.16 -2.99
CA PRO A 9 37.91 -9.08 -2.72
C PRO A 9 37.57 -9.19 -1.23
N ARG A 10 38.54 -9.04 -0.35
CA ARG A 10 38.35 -9.04 1.11
C ARG A 10 37.65 -7.77 1.61
N GLN A 11 38.05 -6.62 1.13
CA GLN A 11 37.41 -5.34 1.47
C GLN A 11 35.95 -5.32 1.00
N LEU A 12 35.68 -5.86 -0.21
CA LEU A 12 34.33 -6.01 -0.73
C LEU A 12 33.50 -6.95 0.17
N PHE A 13 34.06 -8.07 0.62
CA PHE A 13 33.40 -9.01 1.54
C PHE A 13 32.99 -8.31 2.84
N ASP A 14 33.94 -7.66 3.50
CA ASP A 14 33.68 -7.00 4.79
C ASP A 14 32.63 -5.88 4.64
N ARG A 15 32.66 -5.13 3.55
CA ARG A 15 31.67 -4.09 3.23
C ARG A 15 30.28 -4.66 2.98
N LEU A 16 30.17 -5.73 2.20
CA LEU A 16 28.89 -6.37 1.90
C LEU A 16 28.28 -6.97 3.15
N GLN A 17 29.08 -7.59 4.01
CA GLN A 17 28.63 -8.15 5.28
C GLN A 17 28.09 -7.05 6.19
N ALA A 18 28.83 -5.96 6.41
CA ALA A 18 28.39 -4.84 7.24
C ALA A 18 27.10 -4.21 6.71
N ARG A 19 26.99 -4.04 5.38
CA ARG A 19 25.79 -3.50 4.75
C ARG A 19 24.59 -4.44 4.92
N LEU A 20 24.78 -5.74 4.74
CA LEU A 20 23.74 -6.75 4.93
C LEU A 20 23.20 -6.75 6.37
N GLU A 21 24.08 -6.64 7.37
CA GLU A 21 23.67 -6.52 8.78
C GLU A 21 22.84 -5.25 9.03
N THR A 22 23.25 -4.11 8.47
CA THR A 22 22.51 -2.85 8.58
C THR A 22 21.13 -2.94 7.94
N GLU A 23 21.03 -3.49 6.73
CA GLU A 23 19.73 -3.60 6.05
C GLU A 23 18.79 -4.64 6.69
N ARG A 24 19.34 -5.72 7.25
CA ARG A 24 18.56 -6.67 8.07
C ARG A 24 18.01 -6.02 9.33
N ALA A 25 18.80 -5.20 10.01
CA ALA A 25 18.35 -4.44 11.17
C ALA A 25 17.21 -3.49 10.80
N ARG A 26 17.34 -2.75 9.68
CA ARG A 26 16.30 -1.84 9.17
C ARG A 26 15.01 -2.59 8.82
N LEU A 27 15.10 -3.74 8.14
CA LEU A 27 13.94 -4.59 7.87
C LEU A 27 13.24 -5.05 9.15
N GLY A 28 14.02 -5.45 10.17
CA GLY A 28 13.48 -5.81 11.49
C GLY A 28 12.78 -4.65 12.18
N GLN A 29 13.29 -3.42 12.05
CA GLN A 29 12.65 -2.20 12.55
C GLN A 29 11.31 -1.95 11.86
N TRP A 30 11.22 -2.02 10.53
CA TRP A 30 9.95 -1.91 9.80
C TRP A 30 8.90 -2.92 10.25
N GLN A 31 9.31 -4.18 10.49
CA GLN A 31 8.40 -5.22 10.98
C GLN A 31 7.88 -4.94 12.39
N ALA A 32 8.73 -4.39 13.25
CA ALA A 32 8.35 -3.97 14.61
C ALA A 32 7.39 -2.78 14.59
N VAL A 33 7.75 -1.72 13.83
CA VAL A 33 6.92 -0.52 13.64
C VAL A 33 5.54 -0.86 13.13
N GLU A 34 5.44 -1.77 12.17
CA GLU A 34 4.14 -2.18 11.64
C GLU A 34 3.24 -2.80 12.72
N ALA A 35 3.79 -3.60 13.60
CA ALA A 35 3.03 -4.21 14.69
C ALA A 35 2.53 -3.16 15.70
N ASP A 36 3.40 -2.25 16.11
CA ASP A 36 3.09 -1.19 17.08
C ASP A 36 2.09 -0.17 16.50
N TYR A 37 2.30 0.25 15.25
CA TYR A 37 1.39 1.17 14.56
C TYR A 37 0.00 0.57 14.39
N ARG A 38 -0.09 -0.71 14.02
CA ARG A 38 -1.36 -1.42 13.90
C ARG A 38 -2.14 -1.41 15.21
N GLN A 39 -1.45 -1.61 16.33
CA GLN A 39 -2.09 -1.56 17.64
C GLN A 39 -2.62 -0.16 17.96
N LYS A 40 -1.79 0.87 17.83
CA LYS A 40 -2.18 2.27 18.06
C LYS A 40 -3.32 2.71 17.15
N TYR A 41 -3.26 2.38 15.87
CA TYR A 41 -4.31 2.66 14.90
C TYR A 41 -5.64 2.02 15.30
N ALA A 42 -5.61 0.74 15.69
CA ALA A 42 -6.81 0.02 16.11
C ALA A 42 -7.42 0.56 17.41
N GLU A 43 -6.62 1.01 18.36
CA GLU A 43 -7.06 1.52 19.65
C GLU A 43 -7.51 2.99 19.60
N GLY A 44 -6.84 3.82 18.82
CA GLY A 44 -7.04 5.26 18.75
C GLY A 44 -7.93 5.71 17.58
N LEU A 45 -7.56 5.37 16.37
CA LEU A 45 -8.15 5.94 15.16
C LEU A 45 -9.42 5.20 14.73
N VAL A 46 -9.39 3.87 14.72
CA VAL A 46 -10.54 3.04 14.27
C VAL A 46 -11.85 3.40 14.98
N PRO A 47 -11.90 3.61 16.31
CA PRO A 47 -13.14 4.01 16.99
C PRO A 47 -13.66 5.38 16.55
N LEU A 48 -12.76 6.32 16.23
CA LEU A 48 -13.14 7.66 15.77
C LEU A 48 -13.65 7.61 14.32
N GLU A 49 -13.01 6.86 13.46
CA GLU A 49 -13.46 6.60 12.09
C GLU A 49 -14.85 5.96 12.09
N GLN A 50 -15.09 4.97 12.94
CA GLN A 50 -16.41 4.34 13.07
C GLN A 50 -17.49 5.35 13.48
N GLN A 51 -17.20 6.23 14.43
CA GLN A 51 -18.13 7.30 14.83
C GLN A 51 -18.39 8.28 13.68
N LEU A 52 -17.35 8.67 12.95
CA LEU A 52 -17.48 9.54 11.78
C LEU A 52 -18.38 8.89 10.70
N HIS A 53 -18.17 7.62 10.40
CA HIS A 53 -18.98 6.88 9.42
C HIS A 53 -20.45 6.75 9.85
N GLU A 54 -20.71 6.53 11.17
CA GLU A 54 -22.07 6.54 11.70
C GLU A 54 -22.74 7.92 11.55
N LEU A 55 -22.00 9.01 11.78
CA LEU A 55 -22.49 10.36 11.58
C LEU A 55 -22.79 10.67 10.12
N ARG A 56 -21.90 10.27 9.21
CA ARG A 56 -22.11 10.39 7.75
C ARG A 56 -23.37 9.64 7.30
N MET A 57 -23.58 8.42 7.77
CA MET A 57 -24.80 7.67 7.49
C MET A 57 -26.06 8.42 7.97
N LYS A 58 -26.03 8.98 9.18
CA LYS A 58 -27.14 9.78 9.71
C LYS A 58 -27.38 11.03 8.85
N LEU A 59 -26.32 11.70 8.40
CA LEU A 59 -26.41 12.87 7.52
C LEU A 59 -27.05 12.52 6.18
N VAL A 60 -26.65 11.44 5.53
CA VAL A 60 -27.28 10.95 4.27
C VAL A 60 -28.79 10.80 4.45
N LEU A 61 -29.21 10.16 5.54
CA LEU A 61 -30.64 9.95 5.82
C LEU A 61 -31.37 11.25 6.13
N CYS A 62 -30.73 12.18 6.85
CA CYS A 62 -31.29 13.50 7.14
C CYS A 62 -31.44 14.33 5.86
N PHE A 63 -30.46 14.31 4.98
CA PHE A 63 -30.52 15.02 3.69
C PHE A 63 -31.59 14.44 2.75
N ASP A 64 -31.70 13.11 2.64
CA ASP A 64 -32.82 12.50 1.89
C ASP A 64 -34.19 12.85 2.47
N HIS A 65 -34.30 12.93 3.80
CA HIS A 65 -35.54 13.38 4.46
C HIS A 65 -35.82 14.86 4.16
N ALA A 66 -34.82 15.73 4.27
CA ALA A 66 -34.95 17.16 3.98
C ALA A 66 -35.37 17.41 2.54
N TYR A 67 -34.75 16.70 1.60
CA TYR A 67 -35.10 16.77 0.17
C TYR A 67 -36.58 16.51 -0.11
N LYS A 68 -37.20 15.58 0.61
CA LYS A 68 -38.58 15.20 0.44
C LYS A 68 -39.56 16.12 1.16
N ASN A 69 -39.22 16.56 2.37
CA ASN A 69 -40.18 17.09 3.33
C ASN A 69 -39.98 18.56 3.69
N MET A 70 -38.83 19.14 3.33
CA MET A 70 -38.57 20.58 3.50
C MET A 70 -38.78 21.31 2.18
N GLY A 71 -39.40 22.48 2.24
CA GLY A 71 -39.73 23.29 1.06
C GLY A 71 -38.52 23.90 0.41
N LEU A 72 -37.53 23.08 0.05
CA LEU A 72 -36.26 23.51 -0.53
C LEU A 72 -36.46 24.13 -1.93
N SER A 73 -35.73 25.19 -2.22
CA SER A 73 -35.57 25.74 -3.55
C SER A 73 -34.89 24.76 -4.50
N LYS A 74 -34.86 25.06 -5.79
CA LYS A 74 -34.23 24.18 -6.78
C LYS A 74 -32.73 24.02 -6.51
N SER A 75 -32.00 25.09 -6.24
CA SER A 75 -30.56 25.06 -5.95
C SER A 75 -30.23 24.32 -4.63
N GLU A 76 -31.06 24.50 -3.60
CA GLU A 76 -30.88 23.72 -2.35
C GLU A 76 -31.12 22.24 -2.55
N ARG A 77 -32.06 21.84 -3.40
CA ARG A 77 -32.29 20.42 -3.75
C ARG A 77 -31.12 19.83 -4.53
N GLU A 78 -30.59 20.57 -5.48
CA GLU A 78 -29.40 20.17 -6.25
C GLU A 78 -28.23 19.95 -5.30
N PHE A 79 -27.92 20.90 -4.43
CA PHE A 79 -26.86 20.78 -3.43
C PHE A 79 -27.07 19.60 -2.46
N VAL A 80 -28.30 19.42 -1.94
CA VAL A 80 -28.62 18.28 -1.08
C VAL A 80 -28.47 16.94 -1.82
N SER A 81 -28.82 16.89 -3.12
CA SER A 81 -28.62 15.69 -3.94
C SER A 81 -27.13 15.36 -4.11
N GLU A 82 -26.31 16.36 -4.39
CA GLU A 82 -24.85 16.21 -4.48
C GLU A 82 -24.26 15.64 -3.20
N LEU A 83 -24.62 16.20 -2.04
CA LEU A 83 -24.17 15.69 -0.74
C LEU A 83 -24.63 14.26 -0.45
N VAL A 84 -25.85 13.89 -0.85
CA VAL A 84 -26.34 12.50 -0.68
C VAL A 84 -25.55 11.54 -1.57
N VAL A 85 -25.23 11.93 -2.78
CA VAL A 85 -24.42 11.11 -3.71
C VAL A 85 -23.01 10.94 -3.15
N GLU A 86 -22.33 12.04 -2.83
CA GLU A 86 -20.97 12.07 -2.31
C GLU A 86 -20.82 11.19 -1.05
N PHE A 87 -21.62 11.45 -0.02
CA PHE A 87 -21.53 10.65 1.22
C PHE A 87 -21.98 9.20 1.05
N SER A 88 -22.92 8.92 0.13
CA SER A 88 -23.31 7.53 -0.17
C SER A 88 -22.17 6.80 -0.87
N GLU A 89 -21.47 7.46 -1.78
CA GLU A 89 -20.32 6.91 -2.47
C GLU A 89 -19.18 6.60 -1.50
N GLU A 90 -18.78 7.56 -0.66
CA GLU A 90 -17.75 7.35 0.38
C GLU A 90 -18.08 6.13 1.26
N LEU A 91 -19.32 6.04 1.76
CA LEU A 91 -19.76 4.93 2.59
C LEU A 91 -19.77 3.59 1.82
N LEU A 92 -20.10 3.59 0.55
CA LEU A 92 -20.06 2.38 -0.28
C LEU A 92 -18.62 1.94 -0.58
N GLN A 93 -17.70 2.88 -0.78
CA GLN A 93 -16.26 2.59 -0.89
C GLN A 93 -15.71 1.97 0.40
N LEU A 94 -16.13 2.48 1.58
CA LEU A 94 -15.78 1.90 2.88
C LEU A 94 -16.36 0.50 3.05
N ALA A 95 -17.58 0.26 2.55
CA ALA A 95 -18.18 -1.08 2.55
C ALA A 95 -17.36 -2.08 1.75
N ALA A 96 -16.85 -1.68 0.57
CA ALA A 96 -15.98 -2.51 -0.26
C ALA A 96 -14.66 -2.86 0.45
N LYS A 97 -14.15 -1.95 1.30
CA LYS A 97 -12.96 -2.18 2.15
C LYS A 97 -13.25 -2.99 3.42
N GLY A 98 -14.51 -3.34 3.68
CA GLY A 98 -14.92 -4.01 4.92
C GLY A 98 -14.91 -3.12 6.18
N ALA A 99 -14.80 -1.80 6.01
CA ALA A 99 -14.67 -0.80 7.08
C ALA A 99 -16.02 -0.15 7.49
N LEU A 100 -17.14 -0.58 6.90
CA LEU A 100 -18.45 0.00 7.19
C LEU A 100 -18.93 -0.43 8.59
N PRO A 101 -19.48 0.49 9.42
CA PRO A 101 -20.03 0.17 10.72
C PRO A 101 -21.14 -0.87 10.65
N ALA A 102 -21.24 -1.70 11.70
CA ALA A 102 -22.31 -2.68 11.81
C ALA A 102 -23.70 -2.00 11.80
N GLY A 103 -24.59 -2.51 10.95
CA GLY A 103 -25.95 -1.96 10.81
C GLY A 103 -26.13 -0.94 9.68
N CYS A 104 -25.09 -0.59 8.94
CA CYS A 104 -25.22 0.17 7.70
C CYS A 104 -25.76 -0.72 6.58
N ASP A 105 -26.82 -0.26 5.92
CA ASP A 105 -27.45 -0.97 4.80
C ASP A 105 -26.93 -0.45 3.46
N THR A 106 -26.01 -1.20 2.86
CA THR A 106 -25.42 -0.88 1.55
C THR A 106 -26.45 -0.83 0.44
N GLY A 107 -27.49 -1.68 0.49
CA GLY A 107 -28.57 -1.67 -0.51
C GLY A 107 -29.36 -0.36 -0.46
N ARG A 108 -29.56 0.17 0.75
CA ARG A 108 -30.18 1.49 0.92
C ARG A 108 -29.31 2.62 0.40
N LEU A 109 -28.00 2.58 0.66
CA LEU A 109 -27.05 3.56 0.13
C LEU A 109 -27.05 3.58 -1.38
N LYS A 110 -26.95 2.42 -2.05
CA LYS A 110 -27.03 2.30 -3.52
C LYS A 110 -28.35 2.85 -4.07
N THR A 111 -29.45 2.63 -3.35
CA THR A 111 -30.77 3.17 -3.72
C THR A 111 -30.80 4.69 -3.63
N LEU A 112 -30.16 5.28 -2.60
CA LEU A 112 -30.08 6.73 -2.42
C LEU A 112 -29.13 7.35 -3.46
N TYR A 113 -27.99 6.73 -3.70
CA TYR A 113 -27.05 7.11 -4.76
C TYR A 113 -27.79 7.22 -6.11
N LYS A 114 -28.43 6.15 -6.53
CA LYS A 114 -29.20 6.11 -7.77
C LYS A 114 -30.33 7.13 -7.83
N LYS A 115 -31.03 7.33 -6.72
CA LYS A 115 -32.14 8.27 -6.64
C LYS A 115 -31.73 9.72 -6.84
N HIS A 116 -30.59 10.11 -6.26
CA HIS A 116 -30.10 11.48 -6.25
C HIS A 116 -29.11 11.78 -7.36
N GLY A 117 -28.28 10.80 -7.77
CA GLY A 117 -27.29 10.90 -8.84
C GLY A 117 -27.81 10.50 -10.22
N GLY A 118 -28.83 9.62 -10.28
CA GLY A 118 -29.42 9.17 -11.53
C GLY A 118 -28.74 7.97 -12.17
N SER A 119 -27.56 7.55 -11.71
CA SER A 119 -26.79 6.43 -12.19
C SER A 119 -26.77 5.27 -11.19
N ASP A 120 -26.26 4.13 -11.60
CA ASP A 120 -26.13 2.94 -10.75
C ASP A 120 -24.70 2.81 -10.23
N TYR A 121 -24.51 2.84 -8.91
CA TYR A 121 -23.19 2.82 -8.28
C TYR A 121 -22.27 1.68 -8.77
N ASP A 122 -22.81 0.45 -8.88
CA ASP A 122 -21.98 -0.68 -9.30
C ASP A 122 -21.56 -0.57 -10.77
N ALA A 123 -22.40 0.02 -11.60
CA ALA A 123 -22.08 0.27 -13.00
C ALA A 123 -21.04 1.39 -13.13
N ASP A 124 -21.22 2.49 -12.41
CA ASP A 124 -20.28 3.63 -12.42
C ASP A 124 -18.88 3.19 -11.93
N VAL A 125 -18.82 2.40 -10.84
CA VAL A 125 -17.58 1.83 -10.31
C VAL A 125 -16.90 0.89 -11.31
N ALA A 126 -17.68 0.05 -12.00
CA ALA A 126 -17.12 -0.86 -12.99
C ALA A 126 -16.53 -0.09 -14.19
N GLU A 127 -17.25 0.92 -14.70
CA GLU A 127 -16.78 1.77 -15.79
C GLU A 127 -15.49 2.51 -15.41
N GLU A 128 -15.49 3.21 -14.27
CA GLU A 128 -14.32 3.94 -13.77
C GLU A 128 -13.09 3.03 -13.55
N THR A 129 -13.34 1.80 -13.07
CA THR A 129 -12.25 0.84 -12.85
C THR A 129 -11.65 0.36 -14.16
N GLU A 130 -12.46 0.07 -15.17
CA GLU A 130 -11.97 -0.37 -16.48
C GLU A 130 -11.23 0.77 -17.20
N ASP A 131 -11.74 2.00 -17.13
CA ASP A 131 -11.07 3.18 -17.69
C ASP A 131 -9.70 3.40 -17.02
N ALA A 132 -9.65 3.35 -15.69
CA ALA A 132 -8.40 3.48 -14.94
C ALA A 132 -7.39 2.37 -15.26
N LYS A 133 -7.84 1.14 -15.50
CA LYS A 133 -6.96 0.04 -15.93
C LYS A 133 -6.35 0.29 -17.29
N VAL A 134 -7.16 0.72 -18.25
CA VAL A 134 -6.70 0.99 -19.62
C VAL A 134 -5.66 2.10 -19.59
N GLU A 135 -5.94 3.20 -18.90
CA GLU A 135 -5.05 4.34 -18.80
C GLU A 135 -3.74 4.00 -18.07
N LEU A 136 -3.83 3.29 -16.95
CA LEU A 136 -2.65 2.82 -16.20
C LEU A 136 -1.81 1.82 -17.01
N ALA A 137 -2.47 0.91 -17.73
CA ALA A 137 -1.80 -0.06 -18.58
C ALA A 137 -1.02 0.63 -19.71
N ASP A 138 -1.61 1.62 -20.35
CA ASP A 138 -0.95 2.41 -21.40
C ASP A 138 0.27 3.16 -20.83
N ALA A 139 0.09 3.86 -19.72
CA ALA A 139 1.17 4.60 -19.07
C ALA A 139 2.34 3.72 -18.63
N LEU A 140 2.08 2.56 -18.05
CA LEU A 140 3.11 1.67 -17.51
C LEU A 140 3.56 0.56 -18.48
N GLY A 141 2.99 0.50 -19.71
CA GLY A 141 3.25 -0.57 -20.66
C GLY A 141 2.86 -1.94 -20.11
N LEU A 142 1.72 -2.02 -19.42
CA LEU A 142 1.15 -3.26 -18.89
C LEU A 142 0.12 -3.82 -19.89
N ASP A 143 -0.20 -5.10 -19.75
CA ASP A 143 -1.30 -5.71 -20.50
C ASP A 143 -2.62 -5.44 -19.73
N PRO A 144 -3.58 -4.68 -20.29
CA PRO A 144 -4.85 -4.39 -19.61
C PRO A 144 -5.71 -5.64 -19.42
N ASP A 145 -5.50 -6.68 -20.25
CA ASP A 145 -6.19 -7.96 -20.13
C ASP A 145 -5.46 -8.95 -19.18
N ALA A 146 -4.34 -8.52 -18.57
CA ALA A 146 -3.62 -9.35 -17.62
C ALA A 146 -4.48 -9.65 -16.38
N ASP A 147 -4.27 -10.83 -15.78
CA ASP A 147 -4.91 -11.21 -14.52
C ASP A 147 -4.70 -10.10 -13.47
N PRO A 148 -5.77 -9.56 -12.86
CA PRO A 148 -5.68 -8.59 -11.79
C PRO A 148 -4.72 -8.97 -10.65
N ALA A 149 -4.53 -10.27 -10.40
CA ALA A 149 -3.54 -10.78 -9.45
C ALA A 149 -2.09 -10.43 -9.84
N ALA A 150 -1.83 -10.11 -11.11
CA ALA A 150 -0.53 -9.63 -11.57
C ALA A 150 -0.26 -8.16 -11.22
N TRP A 151 -1.28 -7.42 -10.81
CA TRP A 151 -1.21 -5.99 -10.47
C TRP A 151 -1.19 -5.80 -8.95
N SER A 152 -0.14 -6.31 -8.28
CA SER A 152 0.05 -6.03 -6.85
C SER A 152 0.18 -4.52 -6.62
N PRO A 153 -0.63 -3.92 -5.71
CA PRO A 153 -0.56 -2.48 -5.42
C PRO A 153 0.85 -2.01 -5.06
N ALA A 154 1.61 -2.81 -4.30
CA ALA A 154 2.99 -2.47 -3.95
C ALA A 154 3.94 -2.49 -5.16
N GLN A 155 3.77 -3.45 -6.08
CA GLN A 155 4.56 -3.50 -7.32
C GLN A 155 4.25 -2.32 -8.23
N LEU A 156 2.97 -1.93 -8.35
CA LEU A 156 2.55 -0.75 -9.09
C LEU A 156 3.17 0.51 -8.50
N LEU A 157 3.10 0.69 -7.18
CA LEU A 157 3.70 1.83 -6.50
C LEU A 157 5.20 1.94 -6.81
N LEU A 158 5.95 0.86 -6.61
CA LEU A 158 7.40 0.85 -6.87
C LEU A 158 7.72 1.15 -8.33
N ARG A 159 6.94 0.61 -9.26
CA ARG A 159 7.14 0.84 -10.70
C ARG A 159 6.84 2.29 -11.08
N ILE A 160 5.80 2.89 -10.51
CA ILE A 160 5.47 4.30 -10.71
C ILE A 160 6.62 5.18 -10.17
N GLN A 161 7.09 4.93 -8.95
CA GLN A 161 8.18 5.69 -8.33
C GLN A 161 9.52 5.57 -9.08
N ASP A 162 9.78 4.44 -9.75
CA ASP A 162 11.01 4.21 -10.53
C ASP A 162 10.97 4.89 -11.90
N GLN A 163 9.79 5.14 -12.47
CA GLN A 163 9.63 5.60 -13.84
C GLN A 163 9.20 7.07 -13.97
N TYR A 164 8.60 7.66 -12.95
CA TYR A 164 7.97 8.97 -13.02
C TYR A 164 8.43 9.90 -11.90
N GLU A 165 8.46 11.21 -12.19
CA GLU A 165 8.69 12.25 -11.19
C GLU A 165 7.43 12.49 -10.34
N ASP A 166 7.58 13.14 -9.17
CA ASP A 166 6.56 13.23 -8.12
C ASP A 166 5.15 13.64 -8.61
N ASP A 167 5.05 14.68 -9.45
CA ASP A 167 3.76 15.19 -9.92
C ASP A 167 3.02 14.20 -10.86
N GLU A 168 3.74 13.57 -11.79
CA GLU A 168 3.17 12.58 -12.73
C GLU A 168 2.87 11.27 -11.98
N ALA A 169 3.69 10.93 -11.01
CA ALA A 169 3.52 9.74 -10.20
C ALA A 169 2.27 9.79 -9.32
N GLU A 170 1.86 10.97 -8.79
CA GLU A 170 0.66 11.13 -7.98
C GLU A 170 -0.62 10.82 -8.80
N GLU A 171 -0.67 11.27 -10.06
CA GLU A 171 -1.78 10.96 -10.97
C GLU A 171 -1.87 9.45 -11.24
N LEU A 172 -0.74 8.81 -11.54
CA LEU A 172 -0.69 7.37 -11.79
C LEU A 172 -1.01 6.53 -10.54
N LEU A 173 -0.67 7.01 -9.34
CA LEU A 173 -1.07 6.35 -8.10
C LEU A 173 -2.59 6.42 -7.88
N THR A 174 -3.21 7.52 -8.25
CA THR A 174 -4.67 7.64 -8.21
C THR A 174 -5.32 6.63 -9.17
N LEU A 175 -4.84 6.52 -10.39
CA LEU A 175 -5.28 5.50 -11.36
C LEU A 175 -5.05 4.09 -10.84
N ALA A 176 -3.90 3.82 -10.22
CA ALA A 176 -3.60 2.51 -9.64
C ALA A 176 -4.58 2.14 -8.51
N ARG A 177 -4.95 3.10 -7.67
CA ARG A 177 -5.98 2.89 -6.61
C ARG A 177 -7.35 2.58 -7.22
N LEU A 178 -7.76 3.28 -8.27
CA LEU A 178 -9.01 3.03 -8.98
C LEU A 178 -8.99 1.67 -9.70
N ALA A 179 -7.95 1.38 -10.44
CA ALA A 179 -7.79 0.14 -11.20
C ALA A 179 -7.81 -1.12 -10.33
N THR A 180 -7.31 -1.04 -9.09
CA THR A 180 -7.19 -2.20 -8.19
C THR A 180 -8.34 -2.34 -7.20
N ARG A 181 -9.23 -1.35 -7.06
CA ARG A 181 -10.24 -1.33 -5.98
C ARG A 181 -11.31 -2.44 -6.07
N THR A 182 -11.59 -2.97 -7.27
CA THR A 182 -12.56 -4.05 -7.45
C THR A 182 -11.93 -5.44 -7.44
N THR A 183 -10.62 -5.53 -7.64
CA THR A 183 -9.93 -6.80 -7.82
C THR A 183 -9.37 -7.38 -6.54
N MET A 184 -9.14 -6.53 -5.53
CA MET A 184 -8.67 -7.04 -4.23
C MET A 184 -9.13 -6.13 -3.09
N PRO A 185 -9.86 -6.66 -2.10
CA PRO A 185 -9.95 -6.01 -0.79
C PRO A 185 -8.51 -5.82 -0.28
N ASN A 186 -8.12 -4.60 0.08
CA ASN A 186 -6.75 -4.27 0.51
C ASN A 186 -6.15 -5.28 1.51
N ALA A 187 -7.01 -5.86 2.38
CA ALA A 187 -6.60 -6.87 3.36
C ALA A 187 -6.20 -8.22 2.73
N VAL A 188 -6.90 -8.68 1.68
CA VAL A 188 -6.64 -10.00 1.05
C VAL A 188 -5.41 -9.94 0.17
N ALA A 189 -5.23 -8.87 -0.60
CA ALA A 189 -4.04 -8.66 -1.42
C ALA A 189 -2.80 -8.54 -0.55
N TRP A 190 -2.91 -7.81 0.53
CA TRP A 190 -1.84 -7.64 1.49
C TRP A 190 -1.49 -8.96 2.20
N GLN A 191 -2.49 -9.75 2.59
CA GLN A 191 -2.28 -11.06 3.18
C GLN A 191 -1.59 -12.01 2.19
N ALA A 192 -2.02 -12.03 0.93
CA ALA A 192 -1.40 -12.83 -0.13
C ALA A 192 0.06 -12.41 -0.38
N LEU A 193 0.33 -11.10 -0.36
CA LEU A 193 1.69 -10.58 -0.47
C LEU A 193 2.58 -11.03 0.70
N GLN A 194 2.09 -10.86 1.94
CA GLN A 194 2.81 -11.31 3.13
C GLN A 194 3.06 -12.82 3.14
N ASP A 195 2.10 -13.60 2.68
CA ASP A 195 2.24 -15.06 2.59
C ASP A 195 3.26 -15.47 1.52
N ALA A 196 3.28 -14.76 0.38
CA ALA A 196 4.30 -14.97 -0.66
C ALA A 196 5.71 -14.56 -0.18
N GLU A 197 5.84 -13.50 0.59
CA GLU A 197 7.11 -13.06 1.19
C GLU A 197 7.58 -14.03 2.27
N ARG A 198 6.68 -14.51 3.14
CA ARG A 198 7.01 -15.54 4.13
C ARG A 198 7.49 -16.83 3.47
N GLU A 199 6.85 -17.24 2.37
CA GLU A 199 7.27 -18.44 1.63
C GLU A 199 8.65 -18.23 0.99
N ARG A 200 8.95 -17.08 0.39
CA ARG A 200 10.27 -16.73 -0.14
C ARG A 200 11.33 -16.68 0.96
N ALA A 201 11.05 -16.04 2.09
CA ALA A 201 11.94 -15.99 3.24
C ALA A 201 12.18 -17.39 3.82
N SER A 202 11.14 -18.24 3.87
CA SER A 202 11.24 -19.63 4.28
C SER A 202 12.10 -20.48 3.31
N GLN A 203 11.97 -20.22 2.00
CA GLN A 203 12.79 -20.89 0.97
C GLN A 203 14.27 -20.46 1.05
N ALA A 204 14.53 -19.16 1.25
CA ALA A 204 15.88 -18.62 1.47
C ALA A 204 16.52 -19.18 2.77
N ALA A 205 15.74 -19.28 3.85
CA ALA A 205 16.21 -19.85 5.11
C ALA A 205 16.46 -21.37 5.06
N ARG A 206 15.88 -22.08 4.09
CA ARG A 206 16.09 -23.52 3.88
C ARG A 206 17.41 -23.87 3.19
N ASN A 207 18.28 -22.90 2.92
CA ASN A 207 19.61 -23.15 2.37
C ASN A 207 20.70 -22.96 3.47
N PRO A 208 20.77 -23.88 4.46
CA PRO A 208 21.63 -23.73 5.64
C PRO A 208 23.14 -23.77 5.30
N ASP A 209 23.49 -24.37 4.17
CA ASP A 209 24.89 -24.47 3.74
C ASP A 209 25.49 -23.09 3.35
N LEU A 210 24.63 -22.17 2.88
CA LEU A 210 25.06 -20.80 2.53
C LEU A 210 25.27 -19.91 3.76
N GLN A 211 24.46 -20.09 4.81
CA GLN A 211 24.58 -19.34 6.06
C GLN A 211 25.80 -19.80 6.88
N ALA A 212 26.03 -21.10 6.95
CA ALA A 212 27.16 -21.68 7.67
C ALA A 212 28.54 -21.26 7.09
N ASP A 213 28.62 -21.06 5.79
CA ASP A 213 29.85 -20.61 5.11
C ASP A 213 30.18 -19.13 5.38
N VAL A 214 29.16 -18.28 5.65
CA VAL A 214 29.34 -16.85 5.99
C VAL A 214 29.68 -16.68 7.48
N ASP A 215 29.03 -17.45 8.35
CA ASP A 215 29.19 -17.36 9.83
C ASP A 215 30.57 -17.89 10.31
N THR A 216 31.26 -18.69 9.49
CA THR A 216 32.61 -19.22 9.79
C THR A 216 33.75 -18.33 9.30
N ALA A 217 33.51 -17.04 9.08
CA ALA A 217 34.41 -16.08 8.42
C ALA A 217 35.82 -15.87 9.04
N GLY A 218 36.17 -16.57 10.10
CA GLY A 218 37.49 -16.40 10.75
C GLY A 218 38.68 -16.85 9.91
N ASP A 219 38.49 -17.76 8.94
CA ASP A 219 39.59 -18.41 8.21
C ASP A 219 39.23 -18.67 6.72
N ILE A 220 38.69 -17.63 6.04
CA ILE A 220 38.27 -17.76 4.63
C ILE A 220 39.49 -17.70 3.73
N ASP A 221 39.67 -18.76 2.92
CA ASP A 221 40.63 -18.80 1.83
C ASP A 221 40.28 -17.70 0.78
N ASP A 222 41.25 -16.85 0.45
CA ASP A 222 41.13 -15.78 -0.55
C ASP A 222 40.59 -16.28 -1.90
N ALA A 223 40.81 -17.54 -2.25
CA ALA A 223 40.31 -18.15 -3.47
C ALA A 223 38.76 -18.30 -3.47
N ARG A 224 38.11 -18.32 -2.29
CA ARG A 224 36.66 -18.45 -2.14
C ARG A 224 35.92 -17.08 -2.08
N LEU A 225 36.65 -16.01 -1.80
CA LEU A 225 36.08 -14.66 -1.66
C LEU A 225 35.19 -14.21 -2.82
N PRO A 226 35.55 -14.43 -4.12
CA PRO A 226 34.67 -14.02 -5.21
C PRO A 226 33.29 -14.71 -5.18
N GLN A 227 33.25 -15.99 -4.80
CA GLN A 227 32.01 -16.75 -4.69
C GLN A 227 31.17 -16.25 -3.49
N LEU A 228 31.80 -16.03 -2.33
CA LEU A 228 31.13 -15.51 -1.14
C LEU A 228 30.60 -14.11 -1.36
N ASN A 229 31.33 -13.24 -2.05
CA ASN A 229 30.88 -11.90 -2.42
C ASN A 229 29.63 -11.95 -3.30
N ALA A 230 29.56 -12.86 -4.27
CA ALA A 230 28.38 -13.05 -5.09
C ALA A 230 27.16 -13.50 -4.27
N ILE A 231 27.36 -14.37 -3.28
CA ILE A 231 26.31 -14.83 -2.35
C ILE A 231 25.84 -13.67 -1.47
N LEU A 232 26.77 -12.92 -0.86
CA LEU A 232 26.43 -11.75 -0.03
C LEU A 232 25.70 -10.67 -0.82
N GLN A 233 26.13 -10.42 -2.07
CA GLN A 233 25.43 -9.48 -2.93
C GLN A 233 24.00 -9.93 -3.21
N ALA A 234 23.78 -11.19 -3.54
CA ALA A 234 22.45 -11.73 -3.78
C ALA A 234 21.56 -11.65 -2.51
N GLN A 235 22.12 -11.92 -1.32
CA GLN A 235 21.41 -11.77 -0.05
C GLN A 235 21.08 -10.30 0.25
N LEU A 236 22.00 -9.39 -0.04
CA LEU A 236 21.79 -7.95 0.14
C LEU A 236 20.69 -7.44 -0.79
N ASP A 237 20.70 -7.85 -2.06
CA ASP A 237 19.68 -7.46 -3.03
C ASP A 237 18.29 -7.96 -2.59
N GLU A 238 18.20 -9.17 -2.06
CA GLU A 238 16.95 -9.72 -1.51
C GLU A 238 16.46 -8.93 -0.28
N VAL A 239 17.34 -8.62 0.69
CA VAL A 239 16.98 -7.85 1.89
C VAL A 239 16.57 -6.42 1.53
N LEU A 240 17.26 -5.77 0.60
CA LEU A 240 16.89 -4.45 0.09
C LEU A 240 15.51 -4.47 -0.54
N HIS A 241 15.24 -5.48 -1.37
CA HIS A 241 13.93 -5.65 -1.97
C HIS A 241 12.83 -5.82 -0.90
N GLN A 242 13.06 -6.68 0.10
CA GLN A 242 12.12 -6.88 1.21
C GLN A 242 11.90 -5.60 2.03
N SER A 243 12.95 -4.83 2.31
CA SER A 243 12.85 -3.57 3.06
C SER A 243 12.05 -2.52 2.31
N THR A 244 12.33 -2.33 1.01
CA THR A 244 11.56 -1.43 0.15
C THR A 244 10.08 -1.84 0.06
N TYR A 245 9.83 -3.13 -0.03
CA TYR A 245 8.48 -3.68 -0.07
C TYR A 245 7.72 -3.48 1.25
N ALA A 246 8.40 -3.65 2.40
CA ALA A 246 7.83 -3.43 3.71
C ALA A 246 7.44 -1.95 3.90
N GLU A 247 8.32 -1.02 3.51
CA GLU A 247 8.05 0.42 3.55
C GLU A 247 6.88 0.81 2.64
N ALA A 248 6.90 0.39 1.37
CA ALA A 248 5.83 0.67 0.41
C ALA A 248 4.48 0.12 0.88
N GLY A 249 4.48 -1.11 1.41
CA GLY A 249 3.29 -1.73 1.96
C GLY A 249 2.75 -1.02 3.19
N PHE A 250 3.61 -0.51 4.05
CA PHE A 250 3.23 0.30 5.21
C PHE A 250 2.55 1.60 4.77
N LYS A 251 3.16 2.35 3.84
CA LYS A 251 2.60 3.59 3.28
C LYS A 251 1.21 3.37 2.67
N LEU A 252 1.06 2.33 1.83
CA LEU A 252 -0.21 2.02 1.19
C LEU A 252 -1.30 1.60 2.18
N ARG A 253 -0.94 0.85 3.21
CA ARG A 253 -1.90 0.36 4.21
C ARG A 253 -2.52 1.49 5.02
N TYR A 254 -1.71 2.46 5.39
CA TYR A 254 -2.10 3.55 6.27
C TYR A 254 -2.39 4.86 5.54
N ASP A 255 -2.48 4.80 4.20
CA ASP A 255 -2.75 5.95 3.32
C ASP A 255 -1.78 7.13 3.55
N LEU A 256 -0.52 6.81 3.81
CA LEU A 256 0.53 7.78 4.00
C LEU A 256 1.05 8.27 2.64
N ASP A 257 1.67 9.45 2.65
CA ASP A 257 2.31 10.01 1.46
C ASP A 257 3.35 8.99 0.90
N PRO A 258 3.15 8.49 -0.32
CA PRO A 258 4.02 7.48 -0.91
C PRO A 258 5.43 7.99 -1.18
N PHE A 259 5.59 9.31 -1.35
CA PHE A 259 6.87 9.95 -1.67
C PHE A 259 7.63 10.42 -0.42
N ALA A 260 6.96 10.55 0.72
CA ALA A 260 7.62 10.87 1.97
C ALA A 260 8.62 9.79 2.36
N SER A 261 9.80 10.19 2.83
CA SER A 261 10.76 9.28 3.41
C SER A 261 10.46 9.11 4.90
N PHE A 262 10.20 7.89 5.32
CA PHE A 262 9.97 7.56 6.72
C PHE A 262 11.18 6.84 7.31
N ASP A 263 11.55 7.23 8.52
CA ASP A 263 12.52 6.51 9.32
C ASP A 263 11.75 5.55 10.24
N PRO A 264 11.99 4.23 10.17
CA PRO A 264 11.31 3.27 11.03
C PRO A 264 11.54 3.53 12.54
N GLU A 265 12.61 4.24 12.93
CA GLU A 265 12.85 4.57 14.33
C GLU A 265 11.98 5.72 14.85
N THR A 266 11.59 6.65 13.99
CA THR A 266 10.86 7.88 14.39
C THR A 266 9.41 7.91 13.92
N VAL A 267 9.03 7.10 12.92
CA VAL A 267 7.72 7.17 12.27
C VAL A 267 6.53 7.10 13.25
N ILE A 268 6.65 6.35 14.34
CA ILE A 268 5.59 6.26 15.36
C ILE A 268 5.49 7.56 16.15
N GLU A 269 6.63 8.18 16.48
CA GLU A 269 6.66 9.46 17.21
C GLU A 269 6.13 10.60 16.34
N ASP A 270 6.50 10.60 15.05
CA ASP A 270 6.03 11.57 14.07
C ASP A 270 4.51 11.49 13.88
N LEU A 271 3.97 10.27 13.77
CA LEU A 271 2.52 10.03 13.65
C LEU A 271 1.74 10.35 14.94
N ASP A 272 2.35 10.19 16.13
CA ASP A 272 1.73 10.60 17.40
C ASP A 272 1.66 12.13 17.55
N ALA A 273 2.54 12.88 16.85
CA ALA A 273 2.54 14.34 16.89
C ALA A 273 1.45 14.97 16.00
N ASP A 274 0.96 14.22 15.00
CA ASP A 274 -0.08 14.66 14.04
C ASP A 274 -1.52 14.30 14.48
N ILE A 275 -1.68 13.52 15.56
CA ILE A 275 -2.98 13.16 16.18
C ILE A 275 -3.25 14.04 17.39
#